data_99463ecdb9b9f6655139f39df63aeb3d
#
_entry.id   99463ecdb9b9f6655139f39df63aeb3d
#
_cell.length_a   1.000
_cell.length_b   1.000
_cell.length_c   1.000
_cell.angle_alpha   90.00
_cell.angle_beta   90.00
_cell.angle_gamma   90.00
#
_symmetry.space_group_name_H-M   'P 1'
#
loop_
_entity.id
_entity.type
_entity.pdbx_description
1 polymer ?
#
loop_
_entity_poly.entity_id
_entity_poly.type
_entity_poly.pdbx_seq_one_letter_code
_entity_poly.pdbx_strand_id
1 'polypeptide(L)'
;MYLSEFCDVKYEERYNVVFVEWKKFCCNEDYRKPLEYALDIIKNNEGCNYVADTRNGFENIPEDTRWVAEYFVPKAKEYGCKIIYFIIDEGNSLKEELEGQATDSKELLAFKYIYDLKETLI
;
A
#
# COMPACT_ATOMS: atom_id res chain seq x y z
N MET A 1 -14.56 2.20 6.68
CA MET A 1 -13.97 1.04 5.99
C MET A 1 -14.41 1.02 4.53
N TYR A 2 -13.50 0.74 3.62
CA TYR A 2 -13.80 0.63 2.19
C TYR A 2 -13.85 -0.85 1.83
N LEU A 3 -14.96 -1.32 1.29
CA LEU A 3 -15.13 -2.72 0.91
C LEU A 3 -15.54 -2.82 -0.56
N SER A 4 -14.83 -3.61 -1.33
CA SER A 4 -15.17 -3.88 -2.72
C SER A 4 -14.80 -5.31 -3.11
N GLU A 5 -15.19 -5.73 -4.29
CA GLU A 5 -14.79 -7.03 -4.80
C GLU A 5 -13.28 -7.10 -5.13
N PHE A 6 -12.63 -5.96 -5.31
CA PHE A 6 -11.22 -5.87 -5.70
C PHE A 6 -10.30 -5.67 -4.51
N CYS A 7 -10.75 -4.95 -3.48
CA CYS A 7 -9.87 -4.48 -2.43
C CYS A 7 -10.67 -4.03 -1.22
N ASP A 8 -10.17 -4.37 -0.03
CA ASP A 8 -10.70 -3.85 1.23
C ASP A 8 -9.65 -2.92 1.85
N VAL A 9 -10.11 -1.80 2.41
CA VAL A 9 -9.24 -0.84 3.11
C VAL A 9 -9.81 -0.59 4.49
N LYS A 10 -8.97 -0.71 5.52
CA LYS A 10 -9.38 -0.43 6.89
C LYS A 10 -8.23 0.17 7.70
N TYR A 11 -8.59 0.90 8.77
CA TYR A 11 -7.61 1.41 9.71
C TYR A 11 -7.42 0.40 10.85
N GLU A 12 -6.17 0.00 11.08
CA GLU A 12 -5.82 -0.89 12.19
C GLU A 12 -5.26 -0.06 13.33
N GLU A 13 -6.11 0.29 14.29
CA GLU A 13 -5.75 1.17 15.41
C GLU A 13 -4.59 0.62 16.22
N ARG A 14 -4.58 -0.68 16.47
CA ARG A 14 -3.54 -1.35 17.26
C ARG A 14 -2.13 -1.09 16.72
N TYR A 15 -2.00 -1.01 15.41
CA TYR A 15 -0.71 -0.86 14.73
C TYR A 15 -0.50 0.55 14.19
N ASN A 16 -1.55 1.39 14.25
CA ASN A 16 -1.58 2.70 13.62
C ASN A 16 -1.15 2.62 12.15
N VAL A 17 -1.81 1.75 11.41
CA VAL A 17 -1.59 1.58 9.98
C VAL A 17 -2.92 1.54 9.24
N VAL A 18 -2.91 1.98 8.00
CA VAL A 18 -4.00 1.68 7.06
C VAL A 18 -3.66 0.38 6.37
N PHE A 19 -4.58 -0.58 6.41
CA PHE A 19 -4.41 -1.92 5.87
C PHE A 19 -5.22 -2.05 4.59
N VAL A 20 -4.54 -2.36 3.50
CA VAL A 20 -5.13 -2.51 2.17
C VAL A 20 -4.94 -3.95 1.71
N GLU A 21 -6.04 -4.69 1.60
CA GLU A 21 -6.02 -6.08 1.17
C GLU A 21 -6.49 -6.19 -0.28
N TRP A 22 -5.57 -6.51 -1.19
CA TRP A 22 -5.88 -6.72 -2.60
C TRP A 22 -6.41 -8.13 -2.80
N LYS A 23 -7.54 -8.25 -3.51
CA LYS A 23 -8.23 -9.54 -3.71
C LYS A 23 -8.11 -10.08 -5.12
N LYS A 24 -8.19 -9.23 -6.13
CA LYS A 24 -8.08 -9.61 -7.53
C LYS A 24 -7.71 -8.41 -8.40
N PHE A 25 -7.32 -8.68 -9.63
CA PHE A 25 -6.87 -7.65 -10.57
C PHE A 25 -7.90 -6.53 -10.73
N CYS A 26 -7.41 -5.30 -10.67
CA CYS A 26 -8.17 -4.11 -11.04
C CYS A 26 -7.21 -3.04 -11.54
N CYS A 27 -7.74 -2.01 -12.16
CA CYS A 27 -6.95 -0.93 -12.72
C CYS A 27 -7.73 0.37 -12.74
N ASN A 28 -7.04 1.47 -13.05
CA ASN A 28 -7.63 2.80 -13.13
C ASN A 28 -8.40 3.17 -11.86
N GLU A 29 -9.67 3.56 -11.96
CA GLU A 29 -10.45 4.00 -10.81
C GLU A 29 -10.64 2.91 -9.75
N ASP A 30 -10.86 1.66 -10.16
CA ASP A 30 -11.03 0.55 -9.23
C ASP A 30 -9.77 0.29 -8.39
N TYR A 31 -8.61 0.65 -8.92
CA TYR A 31 -7.33 0.57 -8.23
C TYR A 31 -7.07 1.84 -7.40
N ARG A 32 -7.35 3.00 -7.96
CA ARG A 32 -6.98 4.29 -7.35
C ARG A 32 -7.90 4.72 -6.22
N LYS A 33 -9.21 4.46 -6.34
CA LYS A 33 -10.18 4.83 -5.28
C LYS A 33 -9.85 4.25 -3.92
N PRO A 34 -9.55 2.94 -3.79
CA PRO A 34 -9.15 2.42 -2.48
C PRO A 34 -7.92 3.11 -1.91
N LEU A 35 -6.96 3.44 -2.77
CA LEU A 35 -5.73 4.11 -2.34
C LEU A 35 -5.99 5.56 -1.92
N GLU A 36 -6.90 6.25 -2.58
CA GLU A 36 -7.30 7.59 -2.14
C GLU A 36 -8.01 7.54 -0.79
N TYR A 37 -8.84 6.52 -0.57
CA TYR A 37 -9.43 6.28 0.74
C TYR A 37 -8.35 6.04 1.81
N ALA A 38 -7.31 5.28 1.46
CA ALA A 38 -6.18 5.04 2.35
C ALA A 38 -5.44 6.34 2.68
N LEU A 39 -5.28 7.23 1.71
CA LEU A 39 -4.66 8.54 1.94
C LEU A 39 -5.45 9.37 2.96
N ASP A 40 -6.78 9.33 2.91
CA ASP A 40 -7.61 10.04 3.88
C ASP A 40 -7.39 9.49 5.30
N ILE A 41 -7.24 8.17 5.43
CA ILE A 41 -6.95 7.55 6.73
C ILE A 41 -5.59 8.02 7.25
N ILE A 42 -4.57 8.04 6.39
CA ILE A 42 -3.23 8.51 6.76
C ILE A 42 -3.29 9.97 7.21
N LYS A 43 -4.01 10.80 6.47
CA LYS A 43 -4.15 12.22 6.78
C LYS A 43 -4.80 12.46 8.13
N ASN A 44 -5.77 11.64 8.49
CA ASN A 44 -6.56 11.82 9.72
C ASN A 44 -5.99 11.09 10.94
N ASN A 45 -4.88 10.38 10.81
CA ASN A 45 -4.25 9.64 11.89
C ASN A 45 -2.74 9.90 11.90
N GLU A 46 -2.30 10.74 12.83
CA GLU A 46 -0.89 11.14 12.92
C GLU A 46 0.04 9.94 13.02
N GLY A 47 1.06 9.91 12.17
CA GLY A 47 2.06 8.84 12.17
C GLY A 47 1.60 7.53 11.55
N CYS A 48 0.41 7.51 10.93
CA CYS A 48 -0.14 6.31 10.31
C CYS A 48 0.72 5.87 9.12
N ASN A 49 1.14 4.61 9.12
CA ASN A 49 1.85 4.01 7.99
C ASN A 49 0.87 3.21 7.12
N TYR A 50 1.37 2.75 5.97
CA TYR A 50 0.59 2.03 4.97
C TYR A 50 1.05 0.58 4.90
N VAL A 51 0.09 -0.35 4.87
CA VAL A 51 0.36 -1.77 4.69
C VAL A 51 -0.50 -2.30 3.55
N ALA A 52 0.12 -2.86 2.55
CA ALA A 52 -0.57 -3.53 1.45
C ALA A 52 -0.39 -5.04 1.57
N ASP A 53 -1.50 -5.77 1.70
CA ASP A 53 -1.48 -7.22 1.65
C ASP A 53 -1.55 -7.63 0.18
N THR A 54 -0.42 -8.09 -0.34
CA THR A 54 -0.26 -8.44 -1.75
C THR A 54 -0.21 -9.94 -2.01
N ARG A 55 -0.59 -10.76 -1.01
CA ARG A 55 -0.57 -12.22 -1.17
C ARG A 55 -1.50 -12.71 -2.28
N ASN A 56 -2.62 -12.01 -2.49
CA ASN A 56 -3.54 -12.26 -3.60
C ASN A 56 -3.47 -11.14 -4.64
N GLY A 57 -2.34 -10.45 -4.71
CA GLY A 57 -2.13 -9.30 -5.57
C GLY A 57 -1.82 -9.68 -7.01
N PHE A 58 -1.52 -8.66 -7.80
CA PHE A 58 -1.36 -8.77 -9.25
C PHE A 58 -0.39 -7.70 -9.74
N GLU A 59 0.08 -7.84 -10.97
CA GLU A 59 0.88 -6.81 -11.61
C GLU A 59 -0.03 -5.63 -12.01
N ASN A 60 0.39 -4.42 -11.66
CA ASN A 60 -0.33 -3.21 -12.07
C ASN A 60 -0.09 -2.92 -13.54
N ILE A 61 -1.05 -2.25 -14.17
CA ILE A 61 -0.78 -1.64 -15.48
C ILE A 61 0.24 -0.50 -15.29
N PRO A 62 1.06 -0.20 -16.31
CA PRO A 62 2.10 0.84 -16.17
C PRO A 62 1.60 2.19 -15.69
N GLU A 63 0.42 2.59 -16.13
CA GLU A 63 -0.20 3.86 -15.73
C GLU A 63 -0.45 3.91 -14.22
N ASP A 64 -0.91 2.81 -13.63
CA ASP A 64 -1.18 2.75 -12.19
C ASP A 64 0.12 2.72 -11.39
N THR A 65 1.14 2.01 -11.88
CA THR A 65 2.47 2.02 -11.26
C THR A 65 3.02 3.44 -11.21
N ARG A 66 2.89 4.18 -12.31
CA ARG A 66 3.32 5.57 -12.39
C ARG A 66 2.52 6.45 -11.43
N TRP A 67 1.20 6.26 -11.37
CA TRP A 67 0.33 7.02 -10.48
C TRP A 67 0.74 6.82 -9.00
N VAL A 68 1.08 5.58 -8.63
CA VAL A 68 1.57 5.31 -7.26
C VAL A 68 2.84 6.11 -6.98
N ALA A 69 3.81 6.07 -7.89
CA ALA A 69 5.09 6.75 -7.70
C ALA A 69 4.97 8.27 -7.70
N GLU A 70 4.14 8.81 -8.59
CA GLU A 70 4.05 10.27 -8.81
C GLU A 70 2.99 10.96 -7.95
N TYR A 71 1.98 10.23 -7.49
CA TYR A 71 0.87 10.82 -6.73
C TYR A 71 0.72 10.20 -5.33
N PHE A 72 0.52 8.88 -5.26
CA PHE A 72 0.19 8.22 -3.98
C PHE A 72 1.32 8.34 -2.96
N VAL A 73 2.54 7.97 -3.34
CA VAL A 73 3.68 7.98 -2.40
C VAL A 73 4.01 9.39 -1.93
N PRO A 74 4.10 10.42 -2.80
CA PRO A 74 4.31 11.79 -2.33
C PRO A 74 3.21 12.29 -1.41
N LYS A 75 1.95 11.98 -1.68
CA LYS A 75 0.84 12.37 -0.82
C LYS A 75 0.88 11.66 0.53
N ALA A 76 1.18 10.37 0.53
CA ALA A 76 1.31 9.61 1.77
C ALA A 76 2.39 10.23 2.67
N LYS A 77 3.54 10.58 2.09
CA LYS A 77 4.60 11.26 2.82
C LYS A 77 4.15 12.61 3.37
N GLU A 78 3.48 13.40 2.54
CA GLU A 78 2.96 14.71 2.94
C GLU A 78 2.03 14.60 4.15
N TYR A 79 1.23 13.54 4.20
CA TYR A 79 0.27 13.30 5.29
C TYR A 79 0.87 12.60 6.51
N GLY A 80 2.17 12.32 6.50
CA GLY A 80 2.87 11.80 7.66
C GLY A 80 3.23 10.32 7.63
N CYS A 81 2.93 9.61 6.55
CA CYS A 81 3.36 8.23 6.39
C CYS A 81 4.88 8.18 6.24
N LYS A 82 5.52 7.25 6.95
CA LYS A 82 6.98 7.10 6.93
C LYS A 82 7.42 5.80 6.30
N ILE A 83 6.60 4.76 6.37
CA ILE A 83 6.96 3.42 5.90
C ILE A 83 5.78 2.83 5.13
N ILE A 84 6.08 2.23 3.99
CA ILE A 84 5.13 1.41 3.24
C ILE A 84 5.57 -0.05 3.40
N TYR A 85 4.67 -0.87 3.93
CA TYR A 85 4.89 -2.30 4.11
C TYR A 85 4.14 -3.09 3.05
N PHE A 86 4.78 -4.12 2.53
CA PHE A 86 4.12 -5.10 1.66
C PHE A 86 4.10 -6.45 2.37
N ILE A 87 2.90 -7.02 2.58
CA ILE A 87 2.78 -8.39 3.07
C ILE A 87 2.90 -9.30 1.85
N ILE A 88 3.88 -10.20 1.89
CA ILE A 88 4.18 -11.11 0.78
C ILE A 88 4.22 -12.55 1.30
N ASP A 89 4.05 -13.50 0.39
CA ASP A 89 4.28 -14.91 0.67
C ASP A 89 5.68 -15.27 0.22
N GLU A 90 6.28 -16.26 0.88
CA GLU A 90 7.53 -16.82 0.44
C GLU A 90 7.35 -17.38 -0.98
N GLY A 91 8.21 -16.96 -1.91
CA GLY A 91 8.09 -17.35 -3.30
C GLY A 91 7.08 -16.54 -4.13
N ASN A 92 6.57 -15.43 -3.58
CA ASN A 92 5.64 -14.56 -4.29
C ASN A 92 6.30 -13.92 -5.52
N SER A 93 5.73 -14.16 -6.70
CA SER A 93 6.25 -13.63 -7.96
C SER A 93 6.09 -12.12 -8.11
N LEU A 94 5.24 -11.49 -7.29
CA LEU A 94 5.02 -10.04 -7.32
C LEU A 94 6.16 -9.26 -6.67
N LYS A 95 7.09 -9.93 -5.98
CA LYS A 95 8.17 -9.25 -5.28
C LYS A 95 8.99 -8.35 -6.22
N GLU A 96 9.25 -8.81 -7.43
CA GLU A 96 10.01 -8.01 -8.41
C GLU A 96 9.28 -6.72 -8.79
N GLU A 97 7.96 -6.78 -8.99
CA GLU A 97 7.17 -5.59 -9.29
C GLU A 97 7.15 -4.64 -8.10
N LEU A 98 6.97 -5.17 -6.89
CA LEU A 98 6.98 -4.35 -5.68
C LEU A 98 8.33 -3.67 -5.48
N GLU A 99 9.42 -4.37 -5.75
CA GLU A 99 10.76 -3.79 -5.70
C GLU A 99 10.92 -2.68 -6.74
N GLY A 100 10.32 -2.83 -7.93
CA GLY A 100 10.31 -1.78 -8.95
C GLY A 100 9.59 -0.53 -8.46
N GLN A 101 8.42 -0.69 -7.85
CA GLN A 101 7.69 0.44 -7.26
C GLN A 101 8.52 1.12 -6.15
N ALA A 102 9.15 0.31 -5.30
CA ALA A 102 9.98 0.83 -4.22
C ALA A 102 11.19 1.59 -4.75
N THR A 103 11.80 1.09 -5.83
CA THR A 103 12.98 1.74 -6.43
C THR A 103 12.65 3.16 -6.89
N ASP A 104 11.48 3.36 -7.49
CA ASP A 104 11.07 4.67 -8.00
C ASP A 104 10.76 5.66 -6.87
N SER A 105 10.43 5.19 -5.66
CA SER A 105 9.91 6.01 -4.59
C SER A 105 10.70 5.94 -3.29
N LYS A 106 11.76 5.15 -3.20
CA LYS A 106 12.47 4.90 -1.94
C LYS A 106 13.13 6.13 -1.33
N GLU A 107 13.37 7.17 -2.12
CA GLU A 107 13.89 8.43 -1.60
C GLU A 107 12.86 9.20 -0.79
N LEU A 108 11.57 8.94 -1.03
CA LEU A 108 10.47 9.59 -0.35
C LEU A 108 10.08 8.86 0.93
N LEU A 109 10.00 7.53 0.87
CA LEU A 109 9.54 6.70 1.98
C LEU A 109 10.40 5.45 2.08
N ALA A 110 10.45 4.87 3.28
CA ALA A 110 11.03 3.54 3.49
C ALA A 110 10.03 2.48 3.03
N PHE A 111 10.54 1.41 2.43
CA PHE A 111 9.73 0.26 1.98
C PHE A 111 10.23 -0.99 2.69
N LYS A 112 9.30 -1.81 3.21
CA LYS A 112 9.64 -3.04 3.89
C LYS A 112 8.74 -4.18 3.43
N TYR A 113 9.32 -5.37 3.30
CA TYR A 113 8.59 -6.59 2.98
C TYR A 113 8.42 -7.38 4.28
N ILE A 114 7.18 -7.77 4.59
CA ILE A 114 6.85 -8.50 5.82
C ILE A 114 5.96 -9.69 5.48
N TYR A 115 5.86 -10.64 6.40
CA TYR A 115 5.00 -11.81 6.24
C TYR A 115 3.74 -11.72 7.09
N ASP A 116 3.72 -10.85 8.09
CA ASP A 116 2.61 -10.70 9.03
C ASP A 116 2.51 -9.26 9.50
N LEU A 117 1.27 -8.78 9.67
CA LEU A 117 0.99 -7.40 10.09
C LEU A 117 1.70 -7.02 11.41
N LYS A 118 1.83 -7.96 12.35
CA LYS A 118 2.48 -7.67 13.64
C LYS A 118 3.94 -7.26 13.50
N GLU A 119 4.59 -7.55 12.37
CA GLU A 119 5.97 -7.13 12.13
C GLU A 119 6.11 -5.62 12.01
N THR A 120 5.01 -4.90 11.80
CA THR A 120 5.03 -3.43 11.77
C THR A 120 5.33 -2.81 13.13
N LEU A 121 5.23 -3.60 14.21
CA LEU A 121 5.52 -3.13 15.57
C LEU A 121 7.00 -3.23 15.95
N ILE A 122 7.81 -3.80 15.09
CA ILE A 122 9.24 -4.06 15.39
C ILE A 122 10.12 -2.93 14.90
#